data_e878572727451661b7d8ec24f4d49dd6
#
_entry.id   e878572727451661b7d8ec24f4d49dd6
#
_cell.length_a   1.000
_cell.length_b   1.000
_cell.length_c   1.000
_cell.angle_alpha   90.00
_cell.angle_beta   90.00
_cell.angle_gamma   90.00
#
_symmetry.space_group_name_H-M   'P 1'
#
loop_
_entity.id
_entity.type
_entity.pdbx_description
1 polymer ?
#
loop_
_entity_poly.entity_id
_entity_poly.type
_entity_poly.pdbx_seq_one_letter_code
_entity_poly.pdbx_strand_id
1 'polypeptide(L)'
;MIRTMLRNAMVLLLAAAMLLPAPAYARDEMQNTDPDKYYIEVDTGNQVVTVYQKDDEGEYTRIVRRFVCTTGKTKGTQENPASPTPSGKWKMGARERFGKFAAFEGEYSRYWTQIVGGIYFHSIMFGKRDVNELKKSPFRTLGNDASHGCIRLYIEDAKWLYDNACFGTTVNIVSRSRKKGLASSLKTDMDFDEYVEFQANIYDEEPLEDRTAWISVDRAEMRTGNGTNDKLIKKLDKNTEVKVLQEGDPWVKVVVDKREGYVRRCYITYEKGVMQSREDGYFVAGTQYLYAQPDTKAEKLYKVARHSTIVVTQEEVDEEGKWVKVNYWGTEGYMQRRYIKTGWATIYETGEGVA
;
A
#
# COMPACT_ATOMS: atom_id res chain seq x y z
N MET A 1 40.19 -15.22 45.34
CA MET A 1 39.42 -16.00 44.35
C MET A 1 38.02 -15.44 44.05
N ILE A 2 37.24 -14.99 45.04
CA ILE A 2 35.86 -14.49 44.84
C ILE A 2 35.78 -13.17 44.05
N ARG A 3 36.75 -12.24 44.20
CA ARG A 3 36.74 -10.96 43.47
C ARG A 3 37.04 -11.06 41.96
N THR A 4 37.73 -12.12 41.55
CA THR A 4 38.05 -12.37 40.14
C THR A 4 36.87 -12.98 39.39
N MET A 5 36.07 -13.82 40.07
CA MET A 5 34.87 -14.41 39.49
C MET A 5 33.75 -13.40 39.23
N LEU A 6 33.56 -12.43 40.15
CA LEU A 6 32.55 -11.36 39.96
C LEU A 6 32.89 -10.43 38.82
N ARG A 7 34.18 -10.18 38.54
CA ARG A 7 34.61 -9.32 37.43
C ARG A 7 34.43 -9.98 36.07
N ASN A 8 34.62 -11.30 36.00
CA ASN A 8 34.40 -12.05 34.74
C ASN A 8 32.92 -12.29 34.45
N ALA A 9 32.07 -12.45 35.50
CA ALA A 9 30.62 -12.54 35.32
C ALA A 9 29.99 -11.23 34.82
N MET A 10 30.50 -10.08 35.27
CA MET A 10 30.00 -8.78 34.82
C MET A 10 30.43 -8.42 33.39
N VAL A 11 31.62 -8.90 32.96
CA VAL A 11 32.07 -8.73 31.57
C VAL A 11 31.30 -9.64 30.62
N LEU A 12 30.91 -10.85 31.03
CA LEU A 12 30.08 -11.75 30.23
C LEU A 12 28.63 -11.29 30.14
N LEU A 13 28.06 -10.63 31.14
CA LEU A 13 26.73 -10.03 31.10
C LEU A 13 26.67 -8.77 30.19
N LEU A 14 27.74 -8.00 30.11
CA LEU A 14 27.84 -6.83 29.16
C LEU A 14 28.05 -7.30 27.71
N ALA A 15 28.72 -8.42 27.49
CA ALA A 15 28.88 -8.96 26.11
C ALA A 15 27.61 -9.67 25.60
N ALA A 16 26.77 -10.21 26.50
CA ALA A 16 25.49 -10.80 26.09
C ALA A 16 24.40 -9.75 25.77
N ALA A 17 24.52 -8.53 26.28
CA ALA A 17 23.57 -7.44 25.98
C ALA A 17 23.80 -6.81 24.59
N MET A 18 24.92 -7.10 23.90
CA MET A 18 25.22 -6.60 22.56
C MET A 18 24.84 -7.56 21.43
N LEU A 19 24.18 -8.68 21.73
CA LEU A 19 23.71 -9.67 20.73
C LEU A 19 22.19 -9.80 20.67
N LEU A 20 21.45 -8.81 21.17
CA LEU A 20 20.05 -8.69 20.78
C LEU A 20 20.06 -8.21 19.32
N PRO A 21 19.48 -8.95 18.39
CA PRO A 21 19.27 -8.41 17.05
C PRO A 21 18.52 -7.09 17.24
N ALA A 22 18.99 -6.03 16.59
CA ALA A 22 18.21 -4.81 16.49
C ALA A 22 16.79 -5.23 16.11
N PRO A 23 15.74 -4.66 16.74
CA PRO A 23 14.38 -5.01 16.38
C PRO A 23 14.30 -4.92 14.86
N ALA A 24 14.01 -6.06 14.21
CA ALA A 24 13.73 -6.07 12.79
C ALA A 24 12.51 -5.15 12.65
N TYR A 25 12.75 -3.92 12.18
CA TYR A 25 11.68 -3.00 11.86
C TYR A 25 10.70 -3.77 10.99
N ALA A 26 9.50 -3.95 11.49
CA ALA A 26 8.48 -4.66 10.75
C ALA A 26 8.31 -3.94 9.43
N ARG A 27 8.83 -4.54 8.36
CA ARG A 27 8.52 -4.10 7.02
C ARG A 27 7.00 -4.03 6.96
N ASP A 28 6.49 -3.06 6.24
CA ASP A 28 5.06 -2.98 5.90
C ASP A 28 4.70 -4.16 4.97
N GLU A 29 5.01 -5.38 5.47
CA GLU A 29 4.86 -6.63 4.74
C GLU A 29 3.40 -7.02 4.77
N MET A 30 2.86 -7.25 3.60
CA MET A 30 1.53 -7.81 3.50
C MET A 30 1.48 -9.18 4.17
N GLN A 31 0.49 -9.37 5.02
CA GLN A 31 0.24 -10.66 5.68
C GLN A 31 -0.34 -11.70 4.71
N ASN A 32 -0.77 -11.28 3.53
CA ASN A 32 -1.29 -12.15 2.50
C ASN A 32 -0.90 -11.64 1.11
N THR A 33 -0.35 -12.51 0.29
CA THR A 33 0.03 -12.24 -1.11
C THR A 33 -0.82 -13.00 -2.13
N ASP A 34 -1.79 -13.81 -1.68
CA ASP A 34 -2.72 -14.54 -2.53
C ASP A 34 -3.98 -13.69 -2.77
N PRO A 35 -4.21 -13.19 -4.02
CA PRO A 35 -5.36 -12.37 -4.34
C PRO A 35 -6.69 -13.13 -4.29
N ASP A 36 -6.67 -14.45 -4.36
CA ASP A 36 -7.85 -15.29 -4.32
C ASP A 36 -8.17 -15.81 -2.90
N LYS A 37 -7.37 -15.43 -1.90
CA LYS A 37 -7.65 -15.77 -0.50
C LYS A 37 -8.94 -15.13 0.00
N TYR A 38 -9.20 -13.88 -0.40
CA TYR A 38 -10.36 -13.12 0.05
C TYR A 38 -11.19 -12.59 -1.11
N TYR A 39 -12.49 -12.50 -0.88
CA TYR A 39 -13.45 -11.79 -1.70
C TYR A 39 -14.13 -10.72 -0.84
N ILE A 40 -14.13 -9.47 -1.28
CA ILE A 40 -14.64 -8.35 -0.52
C ILE A 40 -15.92 -7.86 -1.16
N GLU A 41 -16.99 -7.80 -0.40
CA GLU A 41 -18.25 -7.19 -0.82
C GLU A 41 -18.48 -5.89 -0.06
N VAL A 42 -18.75 -4.82 -0.80
CA VAL A 42 -19.16 -3.52 -0.25
C VAL A 42 -20.64 -3.33 -0.53
N ASP A 43 -21.45 -3.35 0.50
CA ASP A 43 -22.88 -3.08 0.41
C ASP A 43 -23.18 -1.61 0.75
N THR A 44 -23.33 -0.78 -0.29
CA THR A 44 -23.58 0.66 -0.15
C THR A 44 -24.95 0.96 0.42
N GLY A 45 -25.93 0.07 0.25
CA GLY A 45 -27.27 0.22 0.83
C GLY A 45 -27.28 0.02 2.35
N ASN A 46 -26.41 -0.84 2.86
CA ASN A 46 -26.28 -1.14 4.27
C ASN A 46 -25.07 -0.48 4.94
N GLN A 47 -24.17 0.16 4.17
CA GLN A 47 -22.94 0.78 4.65
C GLN A 47 -22.03 -0.22 5.39
N VAL A 48 -21.82 -1.40 4.77
CA VAL A 48 -21.08 -2.52 5.35
C VAL A 48 -20.14 -3.09 4.32
N VAL A 49 -18.93 -3.38 4.75
CA VAL A 49 -17.95 -4.21 4.01
C VAL A 49 -17.95 -5.60 4.64
N THR A 50 -18.07 -6.63 3.83
CA THR A 50 -17.92 -8.02 4.26
C THR A 50 -16.78 -8.68 3.52
N VAL A 51 -15.89 -9.32 4.25
CA VAL A 51 -14.78 -10.10 3.71
C VAL A 51 -15.11 -11.58 3.81
N TYR A 52 -15.08 -12.25 2.68
CA TYR A 52 -15.29 -13.69 2.57
C TYR A 52 -13.97 -14.41 2.27
N GLN A 53 -13.90 -15.64 2.73
CA GLN A 53 -12.87 -16.61 2.36
C GLN A 53 -13.58 -17.83 1.76
N LYS A 54 -12.85 -18.58 0.93
CA LYS A 54 -13.35 -19.83 0.37
C LYS A 54 -13.66 -20.85 1.47
N ASP A 55 -14.74 -21.58 1.29
CA ASP A 55 -15.06 -22.79 2.04
C ASP A 55 -14.37 -24.02 1.43
N ASP A 56 -14.74 -25.20 1.91
CA ASP A 56 -14.15 -26.46 1.47
C ASP A 56 -14.56 -26.83 0.04
N GLU A 57 -15.67 -26.26 -0.47
CA GLU A 57 -16.16 -26.39 -1.85
C GLU A 57 -15.50 -25.38 -2.80
N GLY A 58 -14.70 -24.44 -2.27
CA GLY A 58 -14.01 -23.41 -3.05
C GLY A 58 -14.83 -22.14 -3.31
N GLU A 59 -16.02 -22.03 -2.69
CA GLU A 59 -16.91 -20.89 -2.83
C GLU A 59 -16.68 -19.85 -1.71
N TYR A 60 -16.83 -18.56 -2.01
CA TYR A 60 -16.65 -17.49 -1.04
C TYR A 60 -17.86 -17.33 -0.13
N THR A 61 -18.05 -18.23 0.81
CA THR A 61 -19.18 -18.26 1.73
C THR A 61 -18.81 -17.99 3.19
N ARG A 62 -17.55 -18.27 3.59
CA ARG A 62 -17.10 -18.12 4.97
C ARG A 62 -16.79 -16.65 5.26
N ILE A 63 -17.60 -16.00 6.10
CA ILE A 63 -17.35 -14.62 6.53
C ILE A 63 -16.17 -14.58 7.51
N VAL A 64 -15.13 -13.82 7.16
CA VAL A 64 -13.92 -13.61 7.98
C VAL A 64 -14.03 -12.33 8.78
N ARG A 65 -14.52 -11.26 8.14
CA ARG A 65 -14.64 -9.93 8.74
C ARG A 65 -15.89 -9.22 8.22
N ARG A 66 -16.40 -8.33 9.05
CA ARG A 66 -17.46 -7.42 8.67
C ARG A 66 -17.21 -6.06 9.31
N PHE A 67 -17.23 -5.01 8.51
CA PHE A 67 -16.89 -3.65 8.92
C PHE A 67 -18.04 -2.71 8.63
N VAL A 68 -18.32 -1.75 9.52
CA VAL A 68 -19.12 -0.59 9.16
C VAL A 68 -18.30 0.32 8.24
N CYS A 69 -18.91 0.92 7.24
CA CYS A 69 -18.24 1.86 6.35
C CYS A 69 -19.07 3.10 6.07
N THR A 70 -18.47 4.08 5.43
CA THR A 70 -19.14 5.22 4.80
C THR A 70 -18.82 5.20 3.32
N THR A 71 -19.83 5.22 2.49
CA THR A 71 -19.70 5.28 1.03
C THR A 71 -20.06 6.65 0.47
N GLY A 72 -19.92 6.82 -0.84
CA GLY A 72 -20.24 8.04 -1.54
C GLY A 72 -21.71 8.46 -1.42
N LYS A 73 -21.95 9.76 -1.32
CA LYS A 73 -23.29 10.34 -1.23
C LYS A 73 -24.13 10.00 -2.44
N THR A 74 -25.28 9.40 -2.19
CA THR A 74 -26.28 9.07 -3.23
C THR A 74 -27.18 10.26 -3.57
N LYS A 75 -27.29 11.23 -2.66
CA LYS A 75 -28.01 12.49 -2.84
C LYS A 75 -27.09 13.67 -2.60
N GLY A 76 -27.33 14.77 -3.28
CA GLY A 76 -26.54 15.98 -3.16
C GLY A 76 -27.38 17.23 -3.32
N THR A 77 -26.74 18.38 -3.11
CA THR A 77 -27.24 19.72 -3.41
C THR A 77 -26.42 20.33 -4.53
N GLN A 78 -26.79 21.50 -5.01
CA GLN A 78 -26.00 22.22 -6.02
C GLN A 78 -24.59 22.56 -5.52
N GLU A 79 -24.43 22.90 -4.24
CA GLU A 79 -23.16 23.24 -3.60
C GLU A 79 -22.35 21.98 -3.21
N ASN A 80 -23.01 20.85 -2.98
CA ASN A 80 -22.40 19.60 -2.57
C ASN A 80 -23.05 18.43 -3.35
N PRO A 81 -22.70 18.22 -4.61
CA PRO A 81 -23.36 17.28 -5.50
C PRO A 81 -23.20 15.81 -5.04
N ALA A 82 -24.11 14.97 -5.52
CA ALA A 82 -24.00 13.54 -5.33
C ALA A 82 -22.66 13.02 -5.93
N SER A 83 -22.05 12.08 -5.22
CA SER A 83 -20.81 11.43 -5.62
C SER A 83 -20.83 9.97 -5.16
N PRO A 84 -21.71 9.14 -5.77
CA PRO A 84 -21.90 7.77 -5.32
C PRO A 84 -20.66 6.90 -5.57
N THR A 85 -20.45 5.93 -4.69
CA THR A 85 -19.44 4.89 -4.92
C THR A 85 -19.90 4.02 -6.12
N PRO A 86 -19.06 3.82 -7.15
CA PRO A 86 -19.45 3.09 -8.36
C PRO A 86 -19.69 1.61 -8.07
N SER A 87 -20.82 1.07 -8.48
CA SER A 87 -21.13 -0.36 -8.40
C SER A 87 -20.32 -1.18 -9.42
N GLY A 88 -20.11 -2.45 -9.12
CA GLY A 88 -19.43 -3.39 -10.01
C GLY A 88 -18.36 -4.22 -9.33
N LYS A 89 -17.72 -5.10 -10.12
CA LYS A 89 -16.58 -5.91 -9.67
C LYS A 89 -15.28 -5.28 -10.13
N TRP A 90 -14.36 -5.15 -9.18
CA TRP A 90 -13.08 -4.49 -9.36
C TRP A 90 -11.96 -5.36 -8.76
N LYS A 91 -10.73 -5.02 -9.08
CA LYS A 91 -9.53 -5.62 -8.49
C LYS A 91 -8.78 -4.58 -7.69
N MET A 92 -8.38 -4.90 -6.46
CA MET A 92 -7.60 -3.99 -5.63
C MET A 92 -6.29 -3.62 -6.31
N GLY A 93 -5.91 -2.35 -6.17
CA GLY A 93 -4.76 -1.75 -6.83
C GLY A 93 -3.70 -1.22 -5.86
N ALA A 94 -3.21 -0.01 -6.16
CA ALA A 94 -2.17 0.67 -5.40
C ALA A 94 -2.54 0.88 -3.93
N ARG A 95 -1.50 0.92 -3.07
CA ARG A 95 -1.62 1.07 -1.62
C ARG A 95 -0.80 2.26 -1.16
N GLU A 96 -1.30 2.98 -0.19
CA GLU A 96 -0.58 4.06 0.48
C GLU A 96 -0.89 4.05 1.98
N ARG A 97 0.14 4.07 2.82
CA ARG A 97 -0.02 3.94 4.27
C ARG A 97 -0.64 5.16 4.91
N PHE A 98 -0.18 6.36 4.55
CA PHE A 98 -0.73 7.63 5.04
C PHE A 98 -0.70 8.68 3.93
N GLY A 99 -1.79 8.77 3.18
CA GLY A 99 -1.93 9.60 2.01
C GLY A 99 -2.60 10.94 2.26
N LYS A 100 -2.33 11.91 1.36
CA LYS A 100 -3.01 13.20 1.28
C LYS A 100 -4.04 13.17 0.16
N PHE A 101 -5.21 13.71 0.41
CA PHE A 101 -6.21 13.92 -0.65
C PHE A 101 -5.76 15.03 -1.61
N ALA A 102 -5.64 14.71 -2.88
CA ALA A 102 -5.24 15.70 -3.88
C ALA A 102 -6.32 16.78 -4.11
N ALA A 103 -7.60 16.40 -3.95
CA ALA A 103 -8.74 17.28 -4.18
C ALA A 103 -9.17 18.09 -2.94
N PHE A 104 -8.63 17.76 -1.75
CA PHE A 104 -9.04 18.38 -0.49
C PHE A 104 -7.81 18.83 0.28
N GLU A 105 -7.58 20.13 0.34
CA GLU A 105 -6.44 20.68 1.06
C GLU A 105 -6.55 20.40 2.57
N GLY A 106 -5.43 19.98 3.18
CA GLY A 106 -5.34 19.67 4.60
C GLY A 106 -6.13 18.43 5.03
N GLU A 107 -6.44 17.51 4.12
CA GLU A 107 -7.05 16.23 4.46
C GLU A 107 -6.14 15.04 4.16
N TYR A 108 -6.05 14.14 5.14
CA TYR A 108 -5.23 12.94 5.10
C TYR A 108 -6.03 11.73 5.56
N SER A 109 -5.60 10.53 5.18
CA SER A 109 -6.11 9.25 5.72
C SER A 109 -5.01 8.21 5.73
N ARG A 110 -5.19 7.18 6.56
CA ARG A 110 -4.28 6.03 6.67
C ARG A 110 -4.84 4.85 5.87
N TYR A 111 -3.93 3.94 5.51
CA TYR A 111 -4.23 2.62 4.95
C TYR A 111 -5.10 2.65 3.70
N TRP A 112 -4.66 3.45 2.73
CA TRP A 112 -5.31 3.52 1.43
C TRP A 112 -5.10 2.25 0.63
N THR A 113 -6.19 1.72 0.06
CA THR A 113 -6.15 0.63 -0.89
C THR A 113 -7.07 0.94 -2.05
N GLN A 114 -6.50 1.09 -3.25
CA GLN A 114 -7.23 1.47 -4.45
C GLN A 114 -8.23 0.37 -4.86
N ILE A 115 -9.41 0.79 -5.28
CA ILE A 115 -10.43 -0.10 -5.86
C ILE A 115 -10.53 0.16 -7.36
N VAL A 116 -10.85 1.40 -7.75
CA VAL A 116 -10.97 1.80 -9.15
C VAL A 116 -10.77 3.31 -9.29
N GLY A 117 -9.95 3.75 -10.25
CA GLY A 117 -9.69 5.18 -10.48
C GLY A 117 -9.28 5.90 -9.20
N GLY A 118 -10.02 6.92 -8.80
CA GLY A 118 -9.82 7.68 -7.56
C GLY A 118 -10.60 7.14 -6.35
N ILE A 119 -11.16 5.95 -6.41
CA ILE A 119 -11.93 5.33 -5.33
C ILE A 119 -11.05 4.35 -4.56
N TYR A 120 -11.00 4.54 -3.25
CA TYR A 120 -10.16 3.79 -2.32
C TYR A 120 -10.94 3.33 -1.10
N PHE A 121 -10.52 2.22 -0.48
CA PHE A 121 -10.67 2.05 0.96
C PHE A 121 -9.63 2.91 1.67
N HIS A 122 -9.99 3.54 2.76
CA HIS A 122 -9.10 4.28 3.63
C HIS A 122 -9.72 4.50 5.01
N SER A 123 -8.92 4.90 5.98
CA SER A 123 -9.41 5.22 7.32
C SER A 123 -10.27 6.48 7.34
N ILE A 124 -10.89 6.75 8.48
CA ILE A 124 -11.39 8.08 8.85
C ILE A 124 -10.28 9.11 8.61
N MET A 125 -10.65 10.35 8.26
CA MET A 125 -9.72 11.41 7.87
C MET A 125 -9.06 12.10 9.05
N PHE A 126 -7.87 12.62 8.78
CA PHE A 126 -7.05 13.45 9.66
C PHE A 126 -6.89 14.85 9.08
N GLY A 127 -6.73 15.85 9.96
CA GLY A 127 -6.46 17.24 9.58
C GLY A 127 -5.01 17.49 9.19
N LYS A 128 -4.09 16.64 9.67
CA LYS A 128 -2.66 16.63 9.36
C LYS A 128 -2.18 15.19 9.22
N ARG A 129 -0.94 15.00 8.81
CA ARG A 129 -0.25 13.70 8.87
C ARG A 129 0.25 13.46 10.31
N ASP A 130 -0.68 13.35 11.23
CA ASP A 130 -0.46 13.16 12.66
C ASP A 130 -1.59 12.28 13.21
N VAL A 131 -1.25 11.25 13.97
CA VAL A 131 -2.20 10.29 14.55
C VAL A 131 -3.19 10.93 15.52
N ASN A 132 -2.83 12.08 16.10
CA ASN A 132 -3.67 12.81 17.04
C ASN A 132 -4.62 13.81 16.35
N GLU A 133 -4.48 14.04 15.05
CA GLU A 133 -5.27 15.01 14.29
C GLU A 133 -6.49 14.38 13.59
N LEU A 134 -7.07 13.33 14.20
CA LEU A 134 -8.25 12.66 13.68
C LEU A 134 -9.45 13.60 13.65
N LYS A 135 -10.23 13.57 12.56
CA LYS A 135 -11.41 14.44 12.40
C LYS A 135 -12.66 13.83 13.00
N LYS A 136 -13.35 14.57 13.87
CA LYS A 136 -14.55 14.14 14.59
C LYS A 136 -15.77 13.93 13.68
N SER A 137 -15.96 14.77 12.66
CA SER A 137 -17.12 14.66 11.75
C SER A 137 -17.13 13.36 10.95
N PRO A 138 -16.02 12.93 10.29
CA PRO A 138 -15.97 11.65 9.62
C PRO A 138 -16.16 10.44 10.55
N PHE A 139 -15.68 10.50 11.79
CA PHE A 139 -15.92 9.46 12.80
C PHE A 139 -17.43 9.31 13.08
N ARG A 140 -18.12 10.40 13.32
CA ARG A 140 -19.56 10.40 13.62
C ARG A 140 -20.44 9.96 12.45
N THR A 141 -19.98 10.17 11.22
CA THR A 141 -20.73 9.84 10.01
C THR A 141 -20.53 8.42 9.50
N LEU A 142 -19.67 7.60 10.13
CA LEU A 142 -19.56 6.18 9.78
C LEU A 142 -20.91 5.49 9.84
N GLY A 143 -21.20 4.66 8.84
CA GLY A 143 -22.50 3.99 8.66
C GLY A 143 -23.51 4.79 7.81
N ASN A 144 -23.08 5.92 7.21
CA ASN A 144 -23.92 6.73 6.32
C ASN A 144 -23.22 6.97 4.97
N ASP A 145 -23.99 7.31 3.95
CA ASP A 145 -23.50 7.72 2.64
C ASP A 145 -23.07 9.21 2.67
N ALA A 146 -21.84 9.47 3.08
CA ALA A 146 -21.35 10.82 3.36
C ALA A 146 -19.97 11.14 2.72
N SER A 147 -19.38 10.23 1.93
CA SER A 147 -18.10 10.46 1.27
C SER A 147 -18.26 11.04 -0.14
N HIS A 148 -17.13 11.32 -0.81
CA HIS A 148 -17.07 11.71 -2.22
C HIS A 148 -16.75 10.52 -3.13
N GLY A 149 -17.19 9.31 -2.77
CA GLY A 149 -17.01 8.08 -3.54
C GLY A 149 -16.12 7.04 -2.87
N CYS A 150 -15.07 7.44 -2.15
CA CYS A 150 -14.23 6.54 -1.38
C CYS A 150 -14.99 5.85 -0.24
N ILE A 151 -14.45 4.73 0.22
CA ILE A 151 -15.02 3.91 1.29
C ILE A 151 -14.21 4.15 2.57
N ARG A 152 -14.82 4.87 3.52
CA ARG A 152 -14.20 5.20 4.81
C ARG A 152 -14.48 4.09 5.81
N LEU A 153 -13.47 3.75 6.60
CA LEU A 153 -13.50 2.70 7.62
C LEU A 153 -12.95 3.25 8.94
N TYR A 154 -13.16 2.54 10.03
CA TYR A 154 -12.32 2.69 11.20
C TYR A 154 -10.87 2.40 10.85
N ILE A 155 -9.92 2.92 11.63
CA ILE A 155 -8.49 2.83 11.32
C ILE A 155 -8.02 1.38 11.35
N GLU A 156 -8.44 0.61 12.34
CA GLU A 156 -8.16 -0.81 12.50
C GLU A 156 -8.71 -1.67 11.34
N ASP A 157 -9.89 -1.32 10.84
CA ASP A 157 -10.52 -2.02 9.72
C ASP A 157 -9.84 -1.70 8.39
N ALA A 158 -9.48 -0.43 8.18
CA ALA A 158 -8.69 0.00 7.04
C ALA A 158 -7.29 -0.64 7.05
N LYS A 159 -6.66 -0.72 8.25
CA LYS A 159 -5.39 -1.41 8.44
C LYS A 159 -5.51 -2.89 8.11
N TRP A 160 -6.54 -3.56 8.60
CA TRP A 160 -6.73 -4.97 8.31
C TRP A 160 -6.85 -5.25 6.80
N LEU A 161 -7.62 -4.44 6.06
CA LEU A 161 -7.69 -4.55 4.59
C LEU A 161 -6.33 -4.27 3.95
N TYR A 162 -5.65 -3.25 4.41
CA TYR A 162 -4.33 -2.88 3.93
C TYR A 162 -3.31 -4.01 4.10
N ASP A 163 -3.31 -4.72 5.22
CA ASP A 163 -2.38 -5.79 5.53
C ASP A 163 -2.74 -7.12 4.85
N ASN A 164 -4.03 -7.39 4.65
CA ASN A 164 -4.51 -8.71 4.29
C ASN A 164 -5.09 -8.82 2.86
N ALA A 165 -5.64 -7.74 2.32
CA ALA A 165 -6.21 -7.75 0.99
C ALA A 165 -5.17 -7.26 -0.02
N CYS A 166 -4.49 -8.19 -0.66
CA CYS A 166 -3.40 -7.87 -1.59
C CYS A 166 -3.92 -7.29 -2.90
N PHE A 167 -2.97 -6.80 -3.67
CA PHE A 167 -3.20 -6.39 -5.05
C PHE A 167 -3.88 -7.54 -5.82
N GLY A 168 -4.97 -7.26 -6.53
CA GLY A 168 -5.75 -8.26 -7.25
C GLY A 168 -6.90 -8.88 -6.51
N THR A 169 -6.99 -8.72 -5.20
CA THR A 169 -8.16 -9.17 -4.45
C THR A 169 -9.44 -8.60 -5.06
N THR A 170 -10.43 -9.44 -5.25
CA THR A 170 -11.71 -9.02 -5.85
C THR A 170 -12.52 -8.20 -4.86
N VAL A 171 -12.98 -7.05 -5.32
CA VAL A 171 -13.94 -6.19 -4.61
C VAL A 171 -15.22 -6.08 -5.44
N ASN A 172 -16.36 -6.45 -4.86
CA ASN A 172 -17.67 -6.34 -5.47
C ASN A 172 -18.49 -5.27 -4.74
N ILE A 173 -18.81 -4.20 -5.42
CA ILE A 173 -19.61 -3.09 -4.87
C ILE A 173 -21.04 -3.24 -5.33
N VAL A 174 -21.93 -3.45 -4.36
CA VAL A 174 -23.36 -3.67 -4.57
C VAL A 174 -24.19 -2.71 -3.72
N SER A 175 -25.47 -2.58 -4.05
CA SER A 175 -26.45 -1.88 -3.22
C SER A 175 -27.62 -2.79 -2.94
N ARG A 176 -27.79 -3.17 -1.68
CA ARG A 176 -28.88 -4.04 -1.23
C ARG A 176 -29.93 -3.26 -0.45
N SER A 177 -31.12 -3.81 -0.31
CA SER A 177 -32.16 -3.27 0.55
C SER A 177 -31.64 -3.10 1.99
N ARG A 178 -31.88 -1.91 2.55
CA ARG A 178 -31.37 -1.54 3.88
C ARG A 178 -31.93 -2.45 4.98
N LYS A 179 -31.05 -3.05 5.75
CA LYS A 179 -31.37 -3.82 6.97
C LYS A 179 -31.19 -2.91 8.17
N LYS A 180 -32.29 -2.65 8.90
CA LYS A 180 -32.27 -1.80 10.10
C LYS A 180 -31.26 -2.35 11.13
N GLY A 181 -30.44 -1.48 11.67
CA GLY A 181 -29.49 -1.84 12.73
C GLY A 181 -28.17 -2.49 12.26
N LEU A 182 -28.05 -2.94 11.01
CA LEU A 182 -26.85 -3.68 10.59
C LEU A 182 -25.56 -2.85 10.69
N ALA A 183 -25.53 -1.64 10.16
CA ALA A 183 -24.36 -0.77 10.28
C ALA A 183 -24.10 -0.34 11.74
N SER A 184 -25.15 -0.03 12.49
CA SER A 184 -25.00 0.42 13.88
C SER A 184 -24.48 -0.68 14.82
N SER A 185 -24.79 -1.96 14.54
CA SER A 185 -24.26 -3.08 15.35
C SER A 185 -22.77 -3.36 15.13
N LEU A 186 -22.15 -2.70 14.15
CA LEU A 186 -20.73 -2.82 13.83
C LEU A 186 -19.94 -1.58 14.26
N LYS A 187 -20.57 -0.59 14.83
CA LYS A 187 -19.87 0.59 15.36
C LYS A 187 -19.16 0.25 16.66
N THR A 188 -18.03 0.93 16.90
CA THR A 188 -17.38 0.90 18.20
C THR A 188 -18.27 1.54 19.25
N ASP A 189 -18.18 1.09 20.50
CA ASP A 189 -18.82 1.69 21.66
C ASP A 189 -18.01 2.87 22.24
N MET A 190 -16.77 3.07 21.77
CA MET A 190 -15.90 4.16 22.18
C MET A 190 -16.48 5.50 21.74
N ASP A 191 -16.38 6.50 22.57
CA ASP A 191 -16.59 7.87 22.14
C ASP A 191 -15.40 8.36 21.26
N PHE A 192 -15.46 9.59 20.76
CA PHE A 192 -14.45 10.09 19.85
C PHE A 192 -13.08 10.27 20.52
N ASP A 193 -13.04 10.73 21.74
CA ASP A 193 -11.79 11.05 22.42
C ASP A 193 -11.11 9.75 22.89
N GLU A 194 -11.88 8.78 23.39
CA GLU A 194 -11.43 7.41 23.66
C GLU A 194 -10.89 6.74 22.39
N TYR A 195 -11.57 6.92 21.25
CA TYR A 195 -11.14 6.34 20.00
C TYR A 195 -9.83 6.97 19.45
N VAL A 196 -9.64 8.29 19.64
CA VAL A 196 -8.37 8.96 19.30
C VAL A 196 -7.23 8.36 20.10
N GLU A 197 -7.39 8.19 21.41
CA GLU A 197 -6.38 7.59 22.29
C GLU A 197 -6.13 6.13 21.92
N PHE A 198 -7.18 5.33 21.73
CA PHE A 198 -7.09 3.93 21.31
C PHE A 198 -6.27 3.75 20.06
N GLN A 199 -6.58 4.48 18.97
CA GLN A 199 -5.89 4.33 17.71
C GLN A 199 -4.45 4.86 17.74
N ALA A 200 -4.17 5.90 18.52
CA ALA A 200 -2.83 6.42 18.70
C ALA A 200 -1.93 5.42 19.43
N ASN A 201 -2.44 4.79 20.50
CA ASN A 201 -1.67 3.86 21.32
C ASN A 201 -1.42 2.50 20.64
N ILE A 202 -2.39 1.99 19.86
CA ILE A 202 -2.26 0.67 19.22
C ILE A 202 -1.54 0.75 17.87
N TYR A 203 -1.75 1.86 17.15
CA TYR A 203 -1.23 2.07 15.80
C TYR A 203 -0.24 3.22 15.75
N ASP A 204 0.36 3.58 16.89
CA ASP A 204 1.58 4.37 16.96
C ASP A 204 2.72 3.51 16.43
N GLU A 205 2.61 3.25 15.16
CA GLU A 205 3.70 2.71 14.38
C GLU A 205 4.77 3.77 14.38
N GLU A 206 6.04 3.35 14.51
CA GLU A 206 7.21 4.21 14.49
C GLU A 206 6.99 5.44 13.59
N PRO A 207 7.38 6.62 14.06
CA PRO A 207 7.19 7.85 13.29
C PRO A 207 7.67 7.60 11.87
N LEU A 208 6.79 7.76 10.91
CA LEU A 208 7.10 7.61 9.47
C LEU A 208 8.30 8.47 9.05
N GLU A 209 8.72 9.38 9.94
CA GLU A 209 9.73 10.42 9.71
C GLU A 209 11.17 9.99 10.04
N ASP A 210 11.41 8.86 10.71
CA ASP A 210 12.74 8.57 11.26
C ASP A 210 13.60 7.65 10.40
N ARG A 211 13.05 7.08 9.32
CA ARG A 211 13.84 6.22 8.46
C ARG A 211 14.67 7.03 7.46
N THR A 212 15.94 7.20 7.79
CA THR A 212 16.89 7.83 6.88
C THR A 212 17.31 6.86 5.78
N ALA A 213 17.33 7.35 4.56
CA ALA A 213 17.84 6.66 3.39
C ALA A 213 18.64 7.64 2.52
N TRP A 214 19.28 7.11 1.49
CA TRP A 214 20.07 7.91 0.57
C TRP A 214 19.70 7.61 -0.87
N ILE A 215 19.85 8.60 -1.73
CA ILE A 215 19.73 8.41 -3.17
C ILE A 215 20.98 7.68 -3.66
N SER A 216 20.78 6.58 -4.37
CA SER A 216 21.87 5.72 -4.87
C SER A 216 22.38 6.11 -6.26
N VAL A 217 21.74 7.07 -6.96
CA VAL A 217 22.03 7.49 -8.31
C VAL A 217 22.04 9.01 -8.47
N ASP A 218 22.70 9.51 -9.50
CA ASP A 218 22.64 10.93 -9.83
C ASP A 218 21.34 11.27 -10.54
N ARG A 219 20.84 12.48 -10.28
CA ARG A 219 19.65 13.04 -10.93
C ARG A 219 18.36 12.22 -10.77
N ALA A 220 18.22 11.47 -9.67
CA ALA A 220 16.98 10.78 -9.35
C ALA A 220 15.80 11.77 -9.30
N GLU A 221 14.74 11.47 -10.02
CA GLU A 221 13.57 12.35 -10.07
C GLU A 221 12.68 12.18 -8.87
N MET A 222 12.42 13.27 -8.15
CA MET A 222 11.40 13.38 -7.11
C MET A 222 10.16 14.06 -7.69
N ARG A 223 9.01 13.40 -7.62
CA ARG A 223 7.75 13.82 -8.24
C ARG A 223 6.64 14.05 -7.23
N THR A 224 5.57 14.75 -7.63
CA THR A 224 4.43 15.05 -6.75
C THR A 224 3.52 13.85 -6.51
N GLY A 225 3.63 12.79 -7.31
CA GLY A 225 2.85 11.55 -7.21
C GLY A 225 3.68 10.34 -7.59
N ASN A 226 3.07 9.17 -7.50
CA ASN A 226 3.70 7.87 -7.72
C ASN A 226 3.66 7.41 -9.19
N GLY A 227 3.63 8.32 -10.13
CA GLY A 227 3.62 8.07 -11.57
C GLY A 227 4.67 8.86 -12.35
N THR A 228 5.08 8.35 -13.51
CA THR A 228 6.03 9.04 -14.40
C THR A 228 5.46 10.31 -15.02
N ASN A 229 4.14 10.45 -15.07
CA ASN A 229 3.46 11.64 -15.62
C ASN A 229 3.21 12.70 -14.54
N ASP A 230 3.48 12.41 -13.27
CA ASP A 230 3.34 13.37 -12.20
C ASP A 230 4.41 14.46 -12.30
N LYS A 231 4.06 15.66 -11.85
CA LYS A 231 4.93 16.83 -11.95
C LYS A 231 6.27 16.59 -11.22
N LEU A 232 7.37 16.89 -11.90
CA LEU A 232 8.71 16.89 -11.31
C LEU A 232 8.81 18.01 -10.26
N ILE A 233 9.22 17.64 -9.04
CA ILE A 233 9.54 18.58 -7.96
C ILE A 233 10.99 19.04 -8.10
N LYS A 234 11.93 18.08 -8.11
CA LYS A 234 13.37 18.33 -8.27
C LYS A 234 14.10 17.04 -8.68
N LYS A 235 15.35 17.20 -9.13
CA LYS A 235 16.29 16.08 -9.30
C LYS A 235 17.19 16.02 -8.07
N LEU A 236 17.43 14.82 -7.57
CA LEU A 236 18.25 14.54 -6.39
C LEU A 236 19.54 13.88 -6.83
N ASP A 237 20.66 14.36 -6.32
CA ASP A 237 21.98 13.79 -6.62
C ASP A 237 22.26 12.58 -5.72
N LYS A 238 23.17 11.72 -6.16
CA LYS A 238 23.65 10.57 -5.41
C LYS A 238 24.11 11.00 -4.01
N ASN A 239 23.85 10.17 -3.02
CA ASN A 239 24.10 10.42 -1.60
C ASN A 239 23.26 11.55 -0.97
N THR A 240 22.27 12.11 -1.69
CA THR A 240 21.28 12.97 -1.05
C THR A 240 20.56 12.18 0.02
N GLU A 241 20.58 12.70 1.25
CA GLU A 241 19.82 12.14 2.36
C GLU A 241 18.34 12.43 2.19
N VAL A 242 17.51 11.41 2.40
CA VAL A 242 16.07 11.50 2.33
C VAL A 242 15.45 10.84 3.58
N LYS A 243 14.33 11.35 4.04
CA LYS A 243 13.52 10.69 5.05
C LYS A 243 12.42 9.92 4.36
N VAL A 244 12.33 8.63 4.61
CA VAL A 244 11.29 7.76 4.04
C VAL A 244 10.03 7.89 4.87
N LEU A 245 8.96 8.39 4.27
CA LEU A 245 7.63 8.47 4.88
C LEU A 245 6.81 7.21 4.65
N GLN A 246 7.05 6.55 3.51
CA GLN A 246 6.29 5.37 3.13
C GLN A 246 7.10 4.53 2.15
N GLU A 247 7.26 3.26 2.49
CA GLU A 247 7.79 2.25 1.58
C GLU A 247 6.78 1.92 0.49
N GLY A 248 7.28 1.54 -0.67
CA GLY A 248 6.46 1.13 -1.79
C GLY A 248 7.31 0.66 -2.96
N ASP A 249 6.69 0.01 -3.91
CA ASP A 249 7.27 -0.39 -5.18
C ASP A 249 6.24 -0.14 -6.29
N PRO A 250 6.57 0.55 -7.36
CA PRO A 250 7.90 1.06 -7.72
C PRO A 250 8.27 2.45 -7.15
N TRP A 251 7.47 3.04 -6.28
CA TRP A 251 7.69 4.37 -5.73
C TRP A 251 7.71 4.38 -4.21
N VAL A 252 8.65 5.12 -3.65
CA VAL A 252 8.81 5.40 -2.22
C VAL A 252 8.45 6.85 -1.97
N LYS A 253 7.65 7.13 -0.95
CA LYS A 253 7.35 8.48 -0.53
C LYS A 253 8.43 8.97 0.43
N VAL A 254 8.99 10.13 0.13
CA VAL A 254 10.13 10.69 0.87
C VAL A 254 9.94 12.18 1.18
N VAL A 255 10.70 12.67 2.16
CA VAL A 255 10.87 14.09 2.41
C VAL A 255 12.33 14.48 2.15
N VAL A 256 12.49 15.55 1.39
CA VAL A 256 13.79 16.23 1.16
C VAL A 256 13.56 17.74 1.27
N ASP A 257 14.39 18.42 2.08
CA ASP A 257 14.29 19.89 2.30
C ASP A 257 12.87 20.35 2.68
N LYS A 258 12.21 19.60 3.57
CA LYS A 258 10.82 19.85 4.01
C LYS A 258 9.75 19.70 2.93
N ARG A 259 10.07 19.13 1.77
CA ARG A 259 9.12 18.84 0.69
C ARG A 259 8.88 17.35 0.58
N GLU A 260 7.60 16.96 0.56
CA GLU A 260 7.20 15.60 0.27
C GLU A 260 7.18 15.34 -1.23
N GLY A 261 7.49 14.11 -1.62
CA GLY A 261 7.41 13.64 -2.99
C GLY A 261 7.71 12.16 -3.10
N TYR A 262 7.70 11.65 -4.32
CA TYR A 262 7.91 10.25 -4.62
C TYR A 262 9.20 10.08 -5.44
N VAL A 263 9.97 9.08 -5.05
CA VAL A 263 11.20 8.67 -5.74
C VAL A 263 11.07 7.18 -6.08
N ARG A 264 11.66 6.75 -7.18
CA ARG A 264 11.68 5.33 -7.52
C ARG A 264 12.35 4.52 -6.42
N ARG A 265 11.74 3.38 -6.03
CA ARG A 265 12.30 2.49 -5.03
C ARG A 265 13.72 2.03 -5.38
N CYS A 266 14.00 1.84 -6.65
CA CYS A 266 15.31 1.47 -7.16
C CYS A 266 16.40 2.54 -6.96
N TYR A 267 16.04 3.78 -6.65
CA TYR A 267 17.00 4.85 -6.38
C TYR A 267 17.24 5.08 -4.88
N ILE A 268 16.62 4.30 -4.01
CA ILE A 268 16.73 4.42 -2.55
C ILE A 268 17.64 3.31 -2.01
N THR A 269 18.57 3.67 -1.15
CA THR A 269 19.38 2.74 -0.35
C THR A 269 19.34 3.14 1.12
N TYR A 270 19.47 2.17 2.02
CA TYR A 270 19.53 2.39 3.47
C TYR A 270 20.96 2.41 4.01
N GLU A 271 21.94 2.26 3.14
CA GLU A 271 23.35 2.40 3.47
C GLU A 271 23.97 3.45 2.60
N LYS A 272 24.53 4.49 3.22
CA LYS A 272 25.14 5.60 2.49
C LYS A 272 26.31 5.12 1.62
N GLY A 273 26.27 5.47 0.35
CA GLY A 273 27.32 5.11 -0.60
C GLY A 273 27.20 3.71 -1.20
N VAL A 274 26.26 2.90 -0.73
CA VAL A 274 26.00 1.56 -1.23
C VAL A 274 24.82 1.58 -2.20
N MET A 275 24.96 0.90 -3.34
CA MET A 275 23.82 0.59 -4.19
C MET A 275 23.06 -0.58 -3.56
N GLN A 276 21.77 -0.48 -3.42
CA GLN A 276 20.98 -1.61 -2.96
C GLN A 276 20.96 -2.68 -4.05
N SER A 277 21.75 -3.75 -3.86
CA SER A 277 21.67 -4.94 -4.72
C SER A 277 20.41 -5.70 -4.33
N ARG A 278 19.48 -5.87 -5.26
CA ARG A 278 18.49 -6.94 -5.20
C ARG A 278 19.08 -8.10 -5.99
N GLU A 279 19.58 -9.10 -5.31
CA GLU A 279 20.30 -10.21 -5.92
C GLU A 279 19.46 -10.99 -6.94
N ASP A 280 18.14 -10.99 -6.82
CA ASP A 280 17.20 -11.79 -7.63
C ASP A 280 16.08 -10.98 -8.30
N GLY A 281 16.23 -9.66 -8.45
CA GLY A 281 15.17 -8.81 -8.95
C GLY A 281 15.21 -8.59 -10.46
N TYR A 282 14.14 -8.96 -11.12
CA TYR A 282 13.81 -8.49 -12.46
C TYR A 282 12.99 -7.20 -12.35
N PHE A 283 13.11 -6.33 -13.34
CA PHE A 283 12.27 -5.13 -13.41
C PHE A 283 11.74 -4.90 -14.83
N VAL A 284 10.65 -4.16 -14.91
CA VAL A 284 9.94 -3.89 -16.16
C VAL A 284 10.51 -2.64 -16.80
N ALA A 285 11.11 -2.77 -17.99
CA ALA A 285 11.75 -1.66 -18.72
C ALA A 285 10.75 -0.62 -19.26
N GLY A 286 9.48 -0.98 -19.44
CA GLY A 286 8.42 -0.07 -19.87
C GLY A 286 7.09 -0.43 -19.24
N THR A 287 6.10 0.46 -19.28
CA THR A 287 4.76 0.13 -18.81
C THR A 287 4.18 -1.00 -19.66
N GLN A 288 3.84 -2.12 -19.03
CA GLN A 288 3.38 -3.34 -19.66
C GLN A 288 2.10 -3.87 -19.00
N TYR A 289 1.56 -4.94 -19.59
CA TYR A 289 0.48 -5.69 -18.98
C TYR A 289 0.98 -7.07 -18.55
N LEU A 290 0.45 -7.52 -17.42
CA LEU A 290 0.46 -8.92 -17.03
C LEU A 290 -0.74 -9.59 -17.69
N TYR A 291 -0.52 -10.68 -18.40
CA TYR A 291 -1.55 -11.40 -19.15
C TYR A 291 -1.86 -12.74 -18.50
N ALA A 292 -3.10 -13.21 -18.61
CA ALA A 292 -3.52 -14.52 -18.11
C ALA A 292 -2.91 -15.68 -18.89
N GLN A 293 -2.52 -15.47 -20.15
CA GLN A 293 -1.86 -16.44 -21.04
C GLN A 293 -0.72 -15.75 -21.79
N PRO A 294 0.27 -16.49 -22.35
CA PRO A 294 1.38 -15.93 -23.11
C PRO A 294 0.94 -15.45 -24.51
N ASP A 295 -0.07 -14.58 -24.53
CA ASP A 295 -0.63 -13.97 -25.73
C ASP A 295 -1.05 -12.52 -25.42
N THR A 296 -0.68 -11.59 -26.29
CA THR A 296 -1.05 -10.17 -26.18
C THR A 296 -2.56 -9.91 -26.31
N LYS A 297 -3.31 -10.87 -26.84
CA LYS A 297 -4.78 -10.84 -26.94
C LYS A 297 -5.48 -11.44 -25.71
N ALA A 298 -4.73 -12.12 -24.85
CA ALA A 298 -5.27 -12.70 -23.63
C ALA A 298 -5.77 -11.62 -22.65
N GLU A 299 -6.55 -12.02 -21.67
CA GLU A 299 -7.00 -11.16 -20.59
C GLU A 299 -5.82 -10.44 -19.94
N LYS A 300 -5.97 -9.13 -19.76
CA LYS A 300 -5.00 -8.27 -19.06
C LYS A 300 -5.31 -8.29 -17.58
N LEU A 301 -4.53 -9.02 -16.82
CA LEU A 301 -4.67 -9.08 -15.36
C LEU A 301 -4.26 -7.78 -14.71
N TYR A 302 -3.15 -7.17 -15.22
CA TYR A 302 -2.55 -5.97 -14.64
C TYR A 302 -1.89 -5.07 -15.65
N LYS A 303 -1.92 -3.76 -15.32
CA LYS A 303 -1.01 -2.76 -15.92
C LYS A 303 0.17 -2.56 -14.97
N VAL A 304 1.31 -3.14 -15.32
CA VAL A 304 2.55 -3.05 -14.54
C VAL A 304 3.32 -1.82 -14.99
N ALA A 305 3.62 -0.94 -14.04
CA ALA A 305 4.33 0.30 -14.34
C ALA A 305 5.81 0.02 -14.68
N ARG A 306 6.39 0.92 -15.47
CA ARG A 306 7.84 0.91 -15.72
C ARG A 306 8.63 0.90 -14.41
N HIS A 307 9.68 0.11 -14.34
CA HIS A 307 10.56 -0.08 -13.17
C HIS A 307 9.90 -0.76 -11.96
N SER A 308 8.70 -1.31 -12.11
CA SER A 308 8.19 -2.22 -11.07
C SER A 308 9.06 -3.46 -10.99
N THR A 309 9.30 -3.92 -9.78
CA THR A 309 9.98 -5.19 -9.52
C THR A 309 9.00 -6.33 -9.72
N ILE A 310 9.45 -7.39 -10.35
CA ILE A 310 8.69 -8.62 -10.57
C ILE A 310 9.53 -9.83 -10.18
N VAL A 311 8.89 -10.93 -9.86
CA VAL A 311 9.56 -12.22 -9.66
C VAL A 311 9.30 -13.07 -10.89
N VAL A 312 10.35 -13.46 -11.61
CA VAL A 312 10.23 -14.41 -12.71
C VAL A 312 10.17 -15.82 -12.13
N THR A 313 9.07 -16.52 -12.38
CA THR A 313 8.82 -17.87 -11.88
C THR A 313 9.14 -18.94 -12.91
N GLN A 314 9.13 -18.57 -14.19
CA GLN A 314 9.54 -19.44 -15.30
C GLN A 314 10.10 -18.61 -16.47
N GLU A 315 11.31 -18.90 -16.87
CA GLU A 315 12.05 -18.14 -17.90
C GLU A 315 11.65 -18.49 -19.34
N GLU A 316 11.34 -19.76 -19.61
CA GLU A 316 10.99 -20.26 -20.92
C GLU A 316 9.56 -20.82 -20.88
N VAL A 317 8.64 -20.05 -21.45
CA VAL A 317 7.22 -20.38 -21.50
C VAL A 317 6.81 -20.87 -22.88
N ASP A 318 7.48 -20.36 -23.92
CA ASP A 318 7.26 -20.68 -25.32
C ASP A 318 8.58 -21.08 -26.00
N GLU A 319 8.49 -21.84 -27.10
CA GLU A 319 9.67 -22.33 -27.86
C GLU A 319 10.55 -21.20 -28.38
N GLU A 320 9.97 -20.00 -28.56
CA GLU A 320 10.68 -18.84 -29.09
C GLU A 320 11.29 -17.95 -27.97
N GLY A 321 11.06 -18.28 -26.69
CA GLY A 321 11.55 -17.52 -25.54
C GLY A 321 11.03 -16.08 -25.47
N LYS A 322 9.88 -15.81 -26.07
CA LYS A 322 9.26 -14.46 -26.12
C LYS A 322 8.52 -14.10 -24.84
N TRP A 323 8.12 -15.09 -24.06
CA TRP A 323 7.33 -14.93 -22.87
C TRP A 323 8.01 -15.51 -21.64
N VAL A 324 7.75 -14.89 -20.49
CA VAL A 324 8.14 -15.36 -19.16
C VAL A 324 6.91 -15.43 -18.28
N LYS A 325 6.87 -16.39 -17.36
CA LYS A 325 5.89 -16.43 -16.29
C LYS A 325 6.42 -15.63 -15.11
N VAL A 326 5.63 -14.76 -14.57
CA VAL A 326 6.02 -13.86 -13.48
C VAL A 326 4.97 -13.85 -12.38
N ASN A 327 5.43 -13.57 -11.16
CA ASN A 327 4.57 -13.19 -10.05
C ASN A 327 4.76 -11.69 -9.78
N TYR A 328 3.66 -10.97 -9.78
CA TYR A 328 3.62 -9.55 -9.45
C TYR A 328 2.60 -9.31 -8.36
N TRP A 329 3.06 -9.02 -7.16
CA TRP A 329 2.23 -8.83 -5.97
C TRP A 329 1.24 -9.99 -5.71
N GLY A 330 1.73 -11.22 -5.80
CA GLY A 330 0.94 -12.44 -5.59
C GLY A 330 0.10 -12.88 -6.79
N THR A 331 0.01 -12.09 -7.86
CA THR A 331 -0.67 -12.50 -9.09
C THR A 331 0.31 -13.13 -10.07
N GLU A 332 0.09 -14.38 -10.41
CA GLU A 332 0.81 -15.04 -11.49
C GLU A 332 0.22 -14.69 -12.86
N GLY A 333 1.10 -14.55 -13.83
CA GLY A 333 0.73 -14.28 -15.20
C GLY A 333 1.92 -14.25 -16.13
N TYR A 334 1.72 -13.75 -17.33
CA TYR A 334 2.72 -13.77 -18.39
C TYR A 334 3.09 -12.36 -18.85
N MET A 335 4.38 -12.14 -19.07
CA MET A 335 4.90 -10.89 -19.63
C MET A 335 5.84 -11.17 -20.78
N GLN A 336 5.93 -10.24 -21.74
CA GLN A 336 6.88 -10.37 -22.85
C GLN A 336 8.31 -10.16 -22.34
N ARG A 337 9.19 -11.12 -22.60
CA ARG A 337 10.60 -11.14 -22.19
C ARG A 337 11.36 -9.87 -22.51
N ARG A 338 11.13 -9.29 -23.70
CA ARG A 338 11.83 -8.08 -24.17
C ARG A 338 11.69 -6.87 -23.22
N TYR A 339 10.68 -6.86 -22.38
CA TYR A 339 10.43 -5.76 -21.40
C TYR A 339 10.96 -6.09 -20.01
N ILE A 340 11.57 -7.26 -19.84
CA ILE A 340 12.11 -7.71 -18.57
C ILE A 340 13.62 -7.50 -18.58
N LYS A 341 14.13 -6.79 -17.58
CA LYS A 341 15.56 -6.52 -17.40
C LYS A 341 16.01 -7.11 -16.07
N THR A 342 17.25 -7.53 -16.01
CA THR A 342 17.90 -8.03 -14.81
C THR A 342 18.94 -7.04 -14.32
N GLY A 343 19.06 -6.91 -12.99
CA GLY A 343 20.12 -6.14 -12.34
C GLY A 343 19.98 -4.63 -12.44
N TRP A 344 20.45 -3.97 -11.42
CA TRP A 344 20.41 -2.52 -11.26
C TRP A 344 21.37 -1.79 -12.22
N ALA A 345 22.50 -2.40 -12.55
CA ALA A 345 23.50 -1.83 -13.46
C ALA A 345 22.90 -1.47 -14.82
N THR A 346 21.98 -2.31 -15.33
CA THR A 346 21.36 -2.10 -16.65
C THR A 346 20.49 -0.82 -16.69
N ILE A 347 19.89 -0.41 -15.55
CA ILE A 347 19.11 0.84 -15.47
C ILE A 347 20.03 2.06 -15.65
N TYR A 348 21.25 1.97 -15.15
CA TYR A 348 22.20 3.09 -15.15
C TYR A 348 23.02 3.18 -16.43
N GLU A 349 23.39 2.06 -17.02
CA GLU A 349 24.19 2.00 -18.24
C GLU A 349 23.40 2.49 -19.47
N THR A 350 22.10 2.26 -19.50
CA THR A 350 21.26 2.64 -20.66
C THR A 350 20.66 4.05 -20.54
N GLY A 351 20.81 4.73 -19.41
CA GLY A 351 20.18 6.02 -19.18
C GLY A 351 18.65 5.97 -19.09
N GLU A 352 18.04 4.78 -19.20
CA GLU A 352 16.58 4.60 -19.21
C GLU A 352 15.90 4.95 -17.87
N GLY A 353 16.70 5.13 -16.83
CA GLY A 353 16.22 5.56 -15.52
C GLY A 353 16.13 7.08 -15.33
N VAL A 354 16.53 7.88 -16.32
CA VAL A 354 16.70 9.34 -16.20
C VAL A 354 15.76 10.12 -17.11
N ALA A 355 14.96 9.48 -17.95
CA ALA A 355 13.98 10.13 -18.84
C ALA A 355 12.56 10.17 -18.27
#